data_96341d68bd53e897d1dfe393443fa7be
#
_entry.id   96341d68bd53e897d1dfe393443fa7be
#
_cell.length_a   1.000
_cell.length_b   1.000
_cell.length_c   1.000
_cell.angle_alpha   90.00
_cell.angle_beta   90.00
_cell.angle_gamma   90.00
#
_symmetry.space_group_name_H-M   'P 1'
#
loop_
_entity.id
_entity.type
_entity.pdbx_description
1 polymer ?
#
loop_
_entity_poly.entity_id
_entity_poly.type
_entity_poly.pdbx_seq_one_letter_code
_entity_poly.pdbx_strand_id
1 'polypeptide(L)'
;MILRTMFFVAVVAPSMGIHAADLVTPPMTYGAPAAGKRVWQQAPEYCGTDVYHTLYLPQKWTPGEKYPVLVEYTGNKFPPGKGSGEVKDANLGYGISGGSDFIWIVMPYIAMDQKHNAVTWWGNREATIQYCKQNIGRICTEFGGDLNNLLICGFSRGAIATSYIGLADDEIAQLWKAVITHDHFDGMKQWSYLHSDRQSALHRLSRLQGRPVLVCGQHATAVHEDFLTEHEELAEFTFIDVPVQNIFNIPEGPYLHSHTDLWMHRSSMYRDRVRKWVQEVIKDVPERQTPQP
;
A
#
# COMPACT_ATOMS: atom_id res chain seq x y z
N MET A 1 49.96 49.15 -16.96
CA MET A 1 48.84 48.46 -17.56
C MET A 1 48.39 47.40 -16.57
N ILE A 2 47.36 47.70 -15.77
CA ILE A 2 46.92 46.88 -14.66
C ILE A 2 45.70 46.11 -15.16
N LEU A 3 45.83 44.77 -15.25
CA LEU A 3 44.77 43.84 -15.67
C LEU A 3 43.84 43.61 -14.49
N ARG A 4 42.58 44.08 -14.56
CA ARG A 4 41.54 43.79 -13.57
C ARG A 4 40.84 42.47 -13.96
N THR A 5 41.08 41.43 -13.17
CA THR A 5 40.34 40.16 -13.28
C THR A 5 38.96 40.33 -12.62
N MET A 6 37.89 40.26 -13.43
CA MET A 6 36.50 40.19 -12.91
C MET A 6 36.18 38.75 -12.55
N PHE A 7 35.90 38.52 -11.28
CA PHE A 7 35.26 37.27 -10.81
C PHE A 7 33.76 37.33 -11.01
N PHE A 8 33.21 36.47 -11.86
CA PHE A 8 31.79 36.22 -11.95
C PHE A 8 31.40 35.21 -10.85
N VAL A 9 30.65 35.63 -9.85
CA VAL A 9 29.99 34.76 -8.89
C VAL A 9 28.66 34.30 -9.52
N ALA A 10 28.60 33.05 -9.94
CA ALA A 10 27.34 32.44 -10.38
C ALA A 10 26.47 32.20 -9.13
N VAL A 11 25.42 32.98 -8.96
CA VAL A 11 24.38 32.73 -7.97
C VAL A 11 23.52 31.57 -8.48
N VAL A 12 23.75 30.39 -7.92
CA VAL A 12 22.86 29.22 -8.15
C VAL A 12 21.59 29.48 -7.33
N ALA A 13 20.51 29.87 -7.99
CA ALA A 13 19.19 29.94 -7.36
C ALA A 13 18.76 28.54 -6.96
N PRO A 14 18.27 28.32 -5.72
CA PRO A 14 17.70 27.04 -5.36
C PRO A 14 16.50 26.77 -6.26
N SER A 15 16.51 25.63 -6.96
CA SER A 15 15.34 25.14 -7.69
C SER A 15 14.23 24.86 -6.68
N MET A 16 13.24 25.74 -6.58
CA MET A 16 12.00 25.44 -5.88
C MET A 16 11.35 24.26 -6.64
N GLY A 17 11.50 23.06 -6.08
CA GLY A 17 10.79 21.89 -6.56
C GLY A 17 9.28 22.20 -6.55
N ILE A 18 8.64 22.13 -7.70
CA ILE A 18 7.17 22.20 -7.80
C ILE A 18 6.64 20.93 -7.15
N HIS A 19 6.27 21.01 -5.88
CA HIS A 19 5.59 19.91 -5.22
C HIS A 19 4.21 19.70 -5.85
N ALA A 20 3.88 18.46 -6.20
CA ALA A 20 2.55 18.14 -6.69
C ALA A 20 1.48 18.49 -5.63
N ALA A 21 0.31 18.96 -6.07
CA ALA A 21 -0.77 19.39 -5.18
C ALA A 21 -1.19 18.31 -4.17
N ASP A 22 -1.79 18.73 -3.07
CA ASP A 22 -2.44 17.84 -2.12
C ASP A 22 -3.56 17.06 -2.78
N LEU A 23 -3.74 15.81 -2.36
CA LEU A 23 -4.75 14.92 -2.92
C LEU A 23 -5.97 14.83 -2.02
N VAL A 24 -7.10 14.55 -2.65
CA VAL A 24 -8.34 14.15 -1.97
C VAL A 24 -8.78 12.81 -2.56
N THR A 25 -8.88 11.79 -1.72
CA THR A 25 -9.38 10.47 -2.15
C THR A 25 -10.81 10.61 -2.66
N PRO A 26 -11.14 10.14 -3.88
CA PRO A 26 -12.51 10.14 -4.36
C PRO A 26 -13.44 9.34 -3.43
N PRO A 27 -14.62 9.86 -3.12
CA PRO A 27 -15.61 9.09 -2.36
C PRO A 27 -16.02 7.83 -3.13
N MET A 28 -16.31 6.76 -2.39
CA MET A 28 -16.90 5.57 -3.00
C MET A 28 -18.32 5.87 -3.48
N THR A 29 -18.61 5.45 -4.70
CA THR A 29 -19.93 5.58 -5.32
C THR A 29 -20.48 4.22 -5.72
N TYR A 30 -21.79 4.16 -5.99
CA TYR A 30 -22.42 2.98 -6.56
C TYR A 30 -22.55 3.17 -8.09
N GLY A 31 -22.40 2.10 -8.84
CA GLY A 31 -22.55 2.13 -10.30
C GLY A 31 -21.41 1.42 -11.03
N ALA A 32 -21.38 1.59 -12.34
CA ALA A 32 -20.38 0.96 -13.19
C ALA A 32 -18.98 1.59 -13.00
N PRO A 33 -17.90 0.76 -12.96
CA PRO A 33 -16.54 1.24 -12.98
C PRO A 33 -16.27 2.11 -14.22
N ALA A 34 -15.57 3.22 -14.02
CA ALA A 34 -15.15 4.13 -15.09
C ALA A 34 -13.90 4.89 -14.67
N ALA A 35 -13.20 5.48 -15.66
CA ALA A 35 -12.01 6.29 -15.44
C ALA A 35 -12.23 7.38 -14.38
N GLY A 36 -11.32 7.48 -13.39
CA GLY A 36 -11.38 8.45 -12.29
C GLY A 36 -12.43 8.17 -11.23
N LYS A 37 -13.17 7.07 -11.31
CA LYS A 37 -14.21 6.70 -10.34
C LYS A 37 -13.74 5.63 -9.38
N ARG A 38 -14.10 5.81 -8.11
CA ARG A 38 -14.00 4.80 -7.06
C ARG A 38 -15.39 4.22 -6.80
N VAL A 39 -15.54 2.92 -7.00
CA VAL A 39 -16.85 2.28 -6.94
C VAL A 39 -16.89 1.12 -5.95
N TRP A 40 -18.07 0.90 -5.38
CA TRP A 40 -18.41 -0.31 -4.66
C TRP A 40 -18.49 -1.50 -5.64
N GLN A 41 -17.89 -2.62 -5.27
CA GLN A 41 -17.93 -3.86 -6.03
C GLN A 41 -18.18 -5.05 -5.11
N GLN A 42 -18.99 -5.97 -5.56
CA GLN A 42 -19.27 -7.21 -4.85
C GLN A 42 -18.82 -8.42 -5.67
N ALA A 43 -18.11 -9.33 -5.02
CA ALA A 43 -17.76 -10.60 -5.65
C ALA A 43 -19.02 -11.47 -5.81
N PRO A 44 -19.19 -12.21 -6.93
CA PRO A 44 -20.36 -13.04 -7.17
C PRO A 44 -20.65 -14.05 -6.08
N GLU A 45 -19.62 -14.64 -5.47
CA GLU A 45 -19.71 -15.60 -4.37
C GLU A 45 -20.25 -15.00 -3.06
N TYR A 46 -20.27 -13.68 -2.95
CA TYR A 46 -20.82 -12.92 -1.81
C TYR A 46 -22.09 -12.16 -2.17
N CYS A 47 -22.72 -12.48 -3.30
CA CYS A 47 -24.00 -11.86 -3.69
C CYS A 47 -25.06 -12.06 -2.59
N GLY A 48 -25.78 -10.97 -2.26
CA GLY A 48 -26.78 -10.99 -1.19
C GLY A 48 -26.23 -10.85 0.23
N THR A 49 -24.95 -10.50 0.37
CA THR A 49 -24.30 -10.14 1.63
C THR A 49 -23.86 -8.67 1.62
N ASP A 50 -23.30 -8.16 2.73
CA ASP A 50 -22.68 -6.84 2.80
C ASP A 50 -21.13 -6.91 2.61
N VAL A 51 -20.60 -8.03 2.13
CA VAL A 51 -19.17 -8.16 1.77
C VAL A 51 -18.93 -7.45 0.46
N TYR A 52 -17.97 -6.52 0.45
CA TYR A 52 -17.60 -5.76 -0.74
C TYR A 52 -16.15 -5.32 -0.71
N HIS A 53 -15.60 -5.01 -1.86
CA HIS A 53 -14.35 -4.30 -2.05
C HIS A 53 -14.60 -2.97 -2.77
N THR A 54 -13.61 -2.06 -2.77
CA THR A 54 -13.69 -0.88 -3.62
C THR A 54 -12.69 -1.02 -4.76
N LEU A 55 -13.12 -0.56 -5.95
CA LEU A 55 -12.31 -0.50 -7.16
C LEU A 55 -12.20 0.95 -7.61
N TYR A 56 -10.98 1.41 -7.84
CA TYR A 56 -10.70 2.69 -8.49
C TYR A 56 -9.97 2.43 -9.81
N LEU A 57 -10.49 2.97 -10.90
CA LEU A 57 -9.82 2.99 -12.18
C LEU A 57 -9.12 4.34 -12.38
N PRO A 58 -7.85 4.37 -12.86
CA PRO A 58 -7.10 5.62 -12.98
C PRO A 58 -7.79 6.61 -13.94
N GLN A 59 -7.49 7.90 -13.78
CA GLN A 59 -8.16 8.95 -14.57
C GLN A 59 -8.05 8.76 -16.08
N LYS A 60 -6.97 8.16 -16.56
CA LYS A 60 -6.73 7.87 -17.98
C LYS A 60 -7.03 6.42 -18.36
N TRP A 61 -7.79 5.71 -17.51
CA TRP A 61 -8.13 4.33 -17.82
C TRP A 61 -8.91 4.22 -19.13
N THR A 62 -8.49 3.28 -19.96
CA THR A 62 -9.15 2.89 -21.21
C THR A 62 -9.26 1.37 -21.29
N PRO A 63 -10.40 0.82 -21.78
CA PRO A 63 -10.54 -0.61 -21.97
C PRO A 63 -9.45 -1.17 -22.89
N GLY A 64 -8.89 -2.32 -22.52
CA GLY A 64 -7.87 -3.01 -23.31
C GLY A 64 -6.41 -2.65 -22.97
N GLU A 65 -6.18 -1.53 -22.31
CA GLU A 65 -4.85 -1.15 -21.82
C GLU A 65 -4.49 -1.86 -20.52
N LYS A 66 -3.19 -1.99 -20.23
CA LYS A 66 -2.67 -2.62 -19.01
C LYS A 66 -2.19 -1.59 -17.99
N TYR A 67 -2.58 -1.81 -16.75
CA TYR A 67 -2.26 -0.94 -15.63
C TYR A 67 -1.66 -1.73 -14.47
N PRO A 68 -0.59 -1.24 -13.82
CA PRO A 68 -0.15 -1.81 -12.54
C PRO A 68 -1.27 -1.69 -11.51
N VAL A 69 -1.27 -2.59 -10.54
CA VAL A 69 -2.36 -2.69 -9.55
C VAL A 69 -1.81 -2.52 -8.14
N LEU A 70 -2.44 -1.63 -7.38
CA LEU A 70 -2.26 -1.51 -5.94
C LEU A 70 -3.41 -2.22 -5.22
N VAL A 71 -3.09 -3.21 -4.42
CA VAL A 71 -4.04 -3.93 -3.57
C VAL A 71 -3.81 -3.49 -2.13
N GLU A 72 -4.81 -2.83 -1.53
CA GLU A 72 -4.72 -2.28 -0.19
C GLU A 72 -5.56 -3.05 0.81
N TYR A 73 -5.00 -3.26 2.01
CA TYR A 73 -5.71 -3.67 3.21
C TYR A 73 -5.75 -2.53 4.23
N THR A 74 -6.93 -2.28 4.81
CA THR A 74 -7.17 -1.17 5.73
C THR A 74 -6.61 -1.40 7.13
N GLY A 75 -6.41 -0.31 7.88
CA GLY A 75 -6.17 -0.34 9.33
C GLY A 75 -7.36 -0.86 10.13
N ASN A 76 -7.17 -1.04 11.45
CA ASN A 76 -8.28 -1.30 12.35
C ASN A 76 -9.19 -0.08 12.49
N LYS A 77 -10.45 -0.31 12.85
CA LYS A 77 -11.27 0.73 13.48
C LYS A 77 -10.53 1.28 14.70
N PHE A 78 -10.14 2.55 14.63
CA PHE A 78 -9.32 3.21 15.63
C PHE A 78 -9.86 4.62 15.92
N PRO A 79 -10.81 4.77 16.87
CA PRO A 79 -11.46 6.04 17.14
C PRO A 79 -10.53 7.21 17.44
N PRO A 80 -9.41 7.05 18.19
CA PRO A 80 -8.47 8.16 18.43
C PRO A 80 -7.89 8.77 17.16
N GLY A 81 -7.57 7.93 16.15
CA GLY A 81 -7.09 8.36 14.83
C GLY A 81 -8.19 8.52 13.79
N LYS A 82 -9.46 8.44 14.17
CA LYS A 82 -10.64 8.50 13.29
C LYS A 82 -10.68 7.41 12.20
N GLY A 83 -9.90 6.34 12.35
CA GLY A 83 -9.95 5.19 11.45
C GLY A 83 -11.26 4.42 11.61
N SER A 84 -12.00 4.22 10.52
CA SER A 84 -13.25 3.45 10.52
C SER A 84 -13.02 1.93 10.41
N GLY A 85 -11.88 1.51 9.84
CA GLY A 85 -11.62 0.14 9.45
C GLY A 85 -12.33 -0.32 8.19
N GLU A 86 -13.12 0.54 7.57
CA GLU A 86 -13.92 0.26 6.38
C GLU A 86 -13.12 0.40 5.10
N VAL A 87 -13.35 -0.47 4.13
CA VAL A 87 -12.70 -0.40 2.80
C VAL A 87 -13.03 0.89 2.06
N LYS A 88 -14.23 1.46 2.28
CA LYS A 88 -14.63 2.73 1.64
C LYS A 88 -13.83 3.94 2.11
N ASP A 89 -13.19 3.87 3.28
CA ASP A 89 -12.46 4.97 3.90
C ASP A 89 -10.93 4.81 3.78
N ALA A 90 -10.46 3.80 3.03
CA ALA A 90 -9.05 3.60 2.73
C ALA A 90 -8.48 4.76 1.90
N ASN A 91 -7.20 5.08 2.09
CA ASN A 91 -6.55 6.25 1.51
C ASN A 91 -5.14 5.97 0.96
N LEU A 92 -4.44 4.97 1.53
CA LEU A 92 -3.02 4.77 1.28
C LEU A 92 -2.71 4.55 -0.21
N GLY A 93 -3.42 3.62 -0.86
CA GLY A 93 -3.16 3.29 -2.26
C GLY A 93 -3.45 4.46 -3.21
N TYR A 94 -4.46 5.28 -2.91
CA TYR A 94 -4.70 6.52 -3.65
C TYR A 94 -3.57 7.53 -3.45
N GLY A 95 -3.09 7.67 -2.23
CA GLY A 95 -1.93 8.51 -1.91
C GLY A 95 -0.67 8.07 -2.64
N ILE A 96 -0.39 6.75 -2.69
CA ILE A 96 0.74 6.15 -3.40
C ILE A 96 0.63 6.41 -4.91
N SER A 97 -0.50 6.08 -5.53
CA SER A 97 -0.70 6.18 -6.99
C SER A 97 -0.87 7.61 -7.50
N GLY A 98 -1.31 8.53 -6.65
CA GLY A 98 -1.74 9.86 -7.07
C GLY A 98 -3.01 9.85 -7.94
N GLY A 99 -3.71 8.72 -8.02
CA GLY A 99 -4.93 8.54 -8.80
C GLY A 99 -4.75 8.51 -10.32
N SER A 100 -3.50 8.38 -10.84
CA SER A 100 -3.23 8.54 -12.27
C SER A 100 -3.02 7.23 -13.02
N ASP A 101 -2.12 6.37 -12.55
CA ASP A 101 -1.55 5.32 -13.40
C ASP A 101 -1.80 3.90 -12.90
N PHE A 102 -2.47 3.75 -11.75
CA PHE A 102 -2.73 2.46 -11.11
C PHE A 102 -4.21 2.15 -10.98
N ILE A 103 -4.60 0.91 -11.22
CA ILE A 103 -5.83 0.36 -10.67
C ILE A 103 -5.61 0.20 -9.15
N TRP A 104 -6.54 0.72 -8.34
CA TRP A 104 -6.46 0.59 -6.90
C TRP A 104 -7.66 -0.19 -6.37
N ILE A 105 -7.37 -1.27 -5.65
CA ILE A 105 -8.36 -2.18 -5.08
C ILE A 105 -8.18 -2.18 -3.57
N VAL A 106 -9.24 -1.97 -2.82
CA VAL A 106 -9.21 -2.13 -1.36
C VAL A 106 -9.95 -3.40 -1.01
N MET A 107 -9.21 -4.42 -0.60
CA MET A 107 -9.73 -5.73 -0.26
C MET A 107 -10.37 -5.73 1.14
N PRO A 108 -11.49 -6.44 1.33
CA PRO A 108 -12.11 -6.61 2.63
C PRO A 108 -11.36 -7.63 3.49
N TYR A 109 -11.50 -7.49 4.82
CA TYR A 109 -11.41 -8.65 5.71
C TYR A 109 -12.81 -9.24 5.85
N ILE A 110 -12.94 -10.52 5.63
CA ILE A 110 -14.25 -11.20 5.71
C ILE A 110 -14.58 -11.47 7.17
N ALA A 111 -15.72 -11.01 7.65
CA ALA A 111 -16.15 -11.29 9.02
C ALA A 111 -16.37 -12.78 9.27
N MET A 112 -16.43 -13.22 10.54
CA MET A 112 -16.56 -14.64 10.90
C MET A 112 -17.84 -15.27 10.36
N ASP A 113 -18.91 -14.49 10.23
CA ASP A 113 -20.19 -14.93 9.65
C ASP A 113 -20.22 -14.91 8.13
N GLN A 114 -19.16 -14.41 7.49
CA GLN A 114 -19.00 -14.26 6.04
C GLN A 114 -20.11 -13.42 5.36
N LYS A 115 -20.77 -12.54 6.11
CA LYS A 115 -21.88 -11.70 5.61
C LYS A 115 -21.53 -10.22 5.52
N HIS A 116 -20.45 -9.76 6.14
CA HIS A 116 -20.02 -8.36 6.11
C HIS A 116 -18.49 -8.25 6.21
N ASN A 117 -17.97 -7.05 5.99
CA ASN A 117 -16.55 -6.75 6.17
C ASN A 117 -16.21 -6.59 7.65
N ALA A 118 -15.12 -7.21 8.11
CA ALA A 118 -14.59 -7.00 9.45
C ALA A 118 -13.79 -5.69 9.53
N VAL A 119 -14.18 -4.80 10.43
CA VAL A 119 -13.52 -3.50 10.64
C VAL A 119 -12.41 -3.53 11.70
N THR A 120 -12.27 -4.65 12.40
CA THR A 120 -11.25 -4.87 13.43
C THR A 120 -10.67 -6.26 13.29
N TRP A 121 -9.31 -6.36 13.28
CA TRP A 121 -8.57 -7.58 13.07
C TRP A 121 -9.01 -8.37 11.83
N TRP A 122 -8.97 -9.70 11.88
CA TRP A 122 -8.91 -10.53 10.68
C TRP A 122 -10.27 -11.12 10.26
N GLY A 123 -11.24 -11.17 11.20
CA GLY A 123 -12.44 -11.96 10.95
C GLY A 123 -12.09 -13.42 10.60
N ASN A 124 -12.65 -13.94 9.51
CA ASN A 124 -12.31 -15.22 8.94
C ASN A 124 -11.10 -15.06 8.00
N ARG A 125 -9.92 -15.37 8.51
CA ARG A 125 -8.66 -15.22 7.78
C ARG A 125 -8.64 -16.03 6.49
N GLU A 126 -9.08 -17.26 6.52
CA GLU A 126 -9.06 -18.12 5.34
C GLU A 126 -10.01 -17.60 4.25
N ALA A 127 -11.23 -17.21 4.61
CA ALA A 127 -12.16 -16.59 3.67
C ALA A 127 -11.57 -15.27 3.08
N THR A 128 -10.82 -14.50 3.87
CA THR A 128 -10.14 -13.29 3.40
C THR A 128 -9.07 -13.61 2.35
N ILE A 129 -8.24 -14.62 2.60
CA ILE A 129 -7.21 -15.09 1.66
C ILE A 129 -7.86 -15.57 0.35
N GLN A 130 -8.88 -16.41 0.43
CA GLN A 130 -9.61 -16.93 -0.74
C GLN A 130 -10.27 -15.81 -1.53
N TYR A 131 -10.88 -14.84 -0.86
CA TYR A 131 -11.45 -13.67 -1.50
C TYR A 131 -10.41 -12.93 -2.35
N CYS A 132 -9.24 -12.69 -1.80
CA CYS A 132 -8.15 -12.01 -2.50
C CYS A 132 -7.70 -12.78 -3.74
N LYS A 133 -7.38 -14.07 -3.59
CA LYS A 133 -6.94 -14.93 -4.69
C LYS A 133 -7.94 -14.96 -5.85
N GLN A 134 -9.22 -15.14 -5.56
CA GLN A 134 -10.26 -15.26 -6.57
C GLN A 134 -10.55 -13.95 -7.29
N ASN A 135 -10.54 -12.83 -6.55
CA ASN A 135 -11.00 -11.56 -7.10
C ASN A 135 -9.91 -10.77 -7.80
N ILE A 136 -8.63 -10.89 -7.44
CA ILE A 136 -7.53 -10.21 -8.16
C ILE A 136 -7.51 -10.62 -9.63
N GLY A 137 -7.52 -11.92 -9.92
CA GLY A 137 -7.50 -12.43 -11.30
C GLY A 137 -8.69 -11.94 -12.12
N ARG A 138 -9.89 -11.93 -11.52
CA ARG A 138 -11.13 -11.45 -12.14
C ARG A 138 -11.04 -9.96 -12.46
N ILE A 139 -10.67 -9.12 -11.48
CA ILE A 139 -10.56 -7.67 -11.65
C ILE A 139 -9.50 -7.33 -12.71
N CYS A 140 -8.33 -7.99 -12.66
CA CYS A 140 -7.28 -7.76 -13.66
C CYS A 140 -7.74 -8.14 -15.07
N THR A 141 -8.49 -9.23 -15.23
CA THR A 141 -9.02 -9.64 -16.52
C THR A 141 -10.05 -8.65 -17.05
N GLU A 142 -10.96 -8.19 -16.18
CA GLU A 142 -12.06 -7.32 -16.58
C GLU A 142 -11.61 -5.89 -16.85
N PHE A 143 -10.67 -5.35 -16.05
CA PHE A 143 -10.29 -3.94 -16.10
C PHE A 143 -8.86 -3.68 -16.58
N GLY A 144 -8.17 -4.69 -17.08
CA GLY A 144 -6.83 -4.53 -17.65
C GLY A 144 -5.72 -4.43 -16.60
N GLY A 145 -5.88 -5.03 -15.41
CA GLY A 145 -4.79 -5.11 -14.44
C GLY A 145 -3.63 -5.96 -14.97
N ASP A 146 -2.41 -5.47 -14.75
CA ASP A 146 -1.20 -6.21 -15.11
C ASP A 146 -0.78 -7.14 -13.96
N LEU A 147 -0.99 -8.44 -14.15
CA LEU A 147 -0.63 -9.48 -13.17
C LEU A 147 0.87 -9.56 -12.87
N ASN A 148 1.72 -8.97 -13.72
CA ASN A 148 3.17 -8.89 -13.46
C ASN A 148 3.53 -7.68 -12.60
N ASN A 149 2.62 -6.74 -12.38
CA ASN A 149 2.80 -5.53 -11.62
C ASN A 149 1.73 -5.36 -10.53
N LEU A 150 1.53 -6.41 -9.73
CA LEU A 150 0.69 -6.37 -8.54
C LEU A 150 1.52 -5.98 -7.32
N LEU A 151 1.16 -4.90 -6.64
CA LEU A 151 1.76 -4.47 -5.39
C LEU A 151 0.71 -4.56 -4.28
N ILE A 152 1.09 -5.13 -3.14
CA ILE A 152 0.24 -5.14 -1.94
C ILE A 152 0.70 -4.04 -0.98
N CYS A 153 -0.25 -3.27 -0.44
CA CYS A 153 0.04 -2.24 0.54
C CYS A 153 -0.95 -2.26 1.71
N GLY A 154 -0.55 -1.65 2.81
CA GLY A 154 -1.45 -1.53 3.94
C GLY A 154 -0.95 -0.59 5.02
N PHE A 155 -1.91 0.03 5.71
CA PHE A 155 -1.70 0.91 6.85
C PHE A 155 -2.09 0.22 8.16
N SER A 156 -1.28 0.35 9.21
CA SER A 156 -1.58 -0.16 10.54
C SER A 156 -1.85 -1.68 10.52
N ARG A 157 -3.05 -2.15 10.88
CA ARG A 157 -3.45 -3.57 10.69
C ARG A 157 -3.19 -4.02 9.24
N GLY A 158 -3.45 -3.16 8.27
CA GLY A 158 -3.22 -3.44 6.86
C GLY A 158 -1.74 -3.71 6.55
N ALA A 159 -0.82 -3.01 7.22
CA ALA A 159 0.61 -3.28 7.09
C ALA A 159 0.97 -4.69 7.58
N ILE A 160 0.39 -5.14 8.70
CA ILE A 160 0.53 -6.52 9.17
C ILE A 160 -0.12 -7.48 8.16
N ALA A 161 -1.26 -7.11 7.57
CA ALA A 161 -1.98 -7.95 6.60
C ALA A 161 -1.19 -8.20 5.32
N THR A 162 -0.29 -7.31 4.92
CA THR A 162 0.57 -7.57 3.74
C THR A 162 1.37 -8.85 3.89
N SER A 163 1.76 -9.21 5.12
CA SER A 163 2.39 -10.49 5.44
C SER A 163 1.35 -11.53 5.90
N TYR A 164 0.53 -11.22 6.90
CA TYR A 164 -0.36 -12.19 7.56
C TYR A 164 -1.42 -12.77 6.61
N ILE A 165 -1.89 -11.99 5.64
CA ILE A 165 -2.82 -12.39 4.57
C ILE A 165 -2.04 -12.57 3.26
N GLY A 166 -1.28 -11.56 2.83
CA GLY A 166 -0.62 -11.54 1.53
C GLY A 166 0.51 -12.55 1.35
N LEU A 167 1.10 -13.05 2.43
CA LEU A 167 2.14 -14.09 2.40
C LEU A 167 1.68 -15.37 3.16
N ALA A 168 0.37 -15.58 3.24
CA ALA A 168 -0.19 -16.68 4.01
C ALA A 168 0.23 -18.07 3.52
N ASP A 169 0.31 -18.23 2.23
CA ASP A 169 0.80 -19.42 1.52
C ASP A 169 1.54 -19.03 0.23
N ASP A 170 2.12 -20.01 -0.45
CA ASP A 170 2.96 -19.77 -1.63
C ASP A 170 2.15 -19.23 -2.81
N GLU A 171 0.88 -19.64 -2.97
CA GLU A 171 0.03 -19.21 -4.06
C GLU A 171 -0.29 -17.72 -3.98
N ILE A 172 -0.77 -17.23 -2.84
CA ILE A 172 -1.03 -15.79 -2.68
C ILE A 172 0.26 -14.97 -2.65
N ALA A 173 1.33 -15.50 -2.08
CA ALA A 173 2.62 -14.82 -2.02
C ALA A 173 3.22 -14.57 -3.41
N GLN A 174 3.01 -15.47 -4.37
CA GLN A 174 3.49 -15.34 -5.75
C GLN A 174 2.78 -14.24 -6.55
N LEU A 175 1.63 -13.76 -6.09
CA LEU A 175 0.92 -12.67 -6.77
C LEU A 175 1.71 -11.35 -6.73
N TRP A 176 2.43 -11.09 -5.65
CA TRP A 176 2.99 -9.78 -5.38
C TRP A 176 4.36 -9.58 -6.00
N LYS A 177 4.52 -8.51 -6.76
CA LYS A 177 5.81 -8.03 -7.23
C LYS A 177 6.57 -7.32 -6.10
N ALA A 178 5.85 -6.57 -5.26
CA ALA A 178 6.42 -5.85 -4.13
C ALA A 178 5.39 -5.66 -3.01
N VAL A 179 5.90 -5.34 -1.81
CA VAL A 179 5.12 -5.13 -0.60
C VAL A 179 5.39 -3.73 -0.04
N ILE A 180 4.35 -3.03 0.42
CA ILE A 180 4.46 -1.73 1.07
C ILE A 180 3.76 -1.78 2.41
N THR A 181 4.51 -1.62 3.50
CA THR A 181 3.99 -1.61 4.87
C THR A 181 4.07 -0.19 5.46
N HIS A 182 3.01 0.25 6.11
CA HIS A 182 2.95 1.58 6.70
C HIS A 182 2.60 1.54 8.20
N ASP A 183 3.49 2.11 9.03
CA ASP A 183 3.39 2.27 10.50
C ASP A 183 3.41 0.98 11.34
N HIS A 184 3.18 -0.18 10.77
CA HIS A 184 3.37 -1.46 11.45
C HIS A 184 4.13 -2.44 10.55
N PHE A 185 4.69 -3.47 11.20
CA PHE A 185 5.33 -4.58 10.50
C PHE A 185 4.99 -5.88 11.24
N ASP A 186 4.68 -6.94 10.48
CA ASP A 186 4.34 -8.23 11.05
C ASP A 186 5.53 -8.85 11.79
N GLY A 187 5.32 -9.34 13.01
CA GLY A 187 6.36 -9.93 13.86
C GLY A 187 7.09 -8.94 14.78
N MET A 188 6.95 -7.61 14.59
CA MET A 188 7.51 -6.62 15.53
C MET A 188 6.88 -6.70 16.90
N LYS A 189 5.59 -7.01 16.96
CA LYS A 189 4.82 -7.16 18.19
C LYS A 189 3.99 -8.43 18.13
N GLN A 190 4.02 -9.21 19.19
CA GLN A 190 3.10 -10.31 19.38
C GLN A 190 1.72 -9.79 19.81
N TRP A 191 0.71 -10.15 19.06
CA TRP A 191 -0.68 -9.82 19.30
C TRP A 191 -1.45 -11.03 19.85
N SER A 192 -2.73 -10.86 20.13
CA SER A 192 -3.59 -11.94 20.66
C SER A 192 -4.12 -12.93 19.62
N TYR A 193 -3.85 -12.72 18.33
CA TYR A 193 -4.28 -13.66 17.28
C TYR A 193 -3.24 -14.75 17.00
N LEU A 194 -3.69 -15.85 16.42
CA LEU A 194 -2.87 -17.02 16.15
C LEU A 194 -1.73 -16.70 15.16
N HIS A 195 -0.54 -17.23 15.43
CA HIS A 195 0.66 -17.02 14.59
C HIS A 195 1.08 -15.54 14.45
N SER A 196 0.83 -14.72 15.47
CA SER A 196 1.29 -13.33 15.53
C SER A 196 2.72 -13.20 16.07
N ASP A 197 3.36 -14.29 16.41
CA ASP A 197 4.72 -14.32 16.92
C ASP A 197 5.77 -14.07 15.83
N ARG A 198 6.98 -13.70 16.28
CA ARG A 198 8.13 -13.35 15.42
C ARG A 198 8.51 -14.49 14.48
N GLN A 199 8.54 -15.73 14.96
CA GLN A 199 8.95 -16.88 14.14
C GLN A 199 7.95 -17.14 13.00
N SER A 200 6.65 -17.08 13.33
CA SER A 200 5.59 -17.21 12.32
C SER A 200 5.65 -16.10 11.26
N ALA A 201 5.97 -14.87 11.67
CA ALA A 201 6.16 -13.76 10.74
C ALA A 201 7.36 -13.98 9.82
N LEU A 202 8.53 -14.38 10.36
CA LEU A 202 9.72 -14.71 9.57
C LEU A 202 9.45 -15.83 8.56
N HIS A 203 8.69 -16.85 8.96
CA HIS A 203 8.27 -17.92 8.05
C HIS A 203 7.40 -17.40 6.90
N ARG A 204 6.51 -16.43 7.14
CA ARG A 204 5.75 -15.77 6.06
C ARG A 204 6.66 -14.94 5.17
N LEU A 205 7.56 -14.13 5.76
CA LEU A 205 8.48 -13.26 5.04
C LEU A 205 9.44 -14.05 4.13
N SER A 206 9.81 -15.29 4.48
CA SER A 206 10.66 -16.14 3.62
C SER A 206 10.05 -16.39 2.23
N ARG A 207 8.72 -16.25 2.08
CA ARG A 207 8.04 -16.34 0.78
C ARG A 207 8.25 -15.13 -0.11
N LEU A 208 8.86 -14.06 0.40
CA LEU A 208 9.25 -12.90 -0.42
C LEU A 208 10.33 -13.25 -1.43
N GLN A 209 11.25 -14.16 -1.08
CA GLN A 209 12.30 -14.63 -1.99
C GLN A 209 13.07 -13.48 -2.63
N GLY A 210 13.51 -12.51 -1.83
CA GLY A 210 14.29 -11.36 -2.28
C GLY A 210 13.48 -10.22 -2.91
N ARG A 211 12.15 -10.32 -3.01
CA ARG A 211 11.32 -9.27 -3.64
C ARG A 211 11.33 -7.96 -2.85
N PRO A 212 11.15 -6.80 -3.53
CA PRO A 212 11.21 -5.49 -2.90
C PRO A 212 10.14 -5.28 -1.81
N VAL A 213 10.56 -4.73 -0.66
CA VAL A 213 9.69 -4.35 0.45
C VAL A 213 9.98 -2.91 0.86
N LEU A 214 8.97 -2.06 0.83
CA LEU A 214 9.03 -0.73 1.39
C LEU A 214 8.39 -0.71 2.77
N VAL A 215 9.15 -0.32 3.77
CA VAL A 215 8.69 -0.03 5.13
C VAL A 215 8.67 1.48 5.29
N CYS A 216 7.51 2.08 5.52
CA CYS A 216 7.40 3.53 5.67
C CYS A 216 6.46 3.92 6.82
N GLY A 217 6.57 5.17 7.26
CA GLY A 217 5.80 5.71 8.37
C GLY A 217 6.68 6.16 9.52
N GLN A 218 6.10 6.31 10.70
CA GLN A 218 6.87 6.65 11.89
C GLN A 218 7.71 5.45 12.31
N HIS A 219 8.99 5.64 12.58
CA HIS A 219 9.87 4.56 13.08
C HIS A 219 10.07 3.37 12.11
N ALA A 220 10.06 3.60 10.80
CA ALA A 220 10.32 2.55 9.82
C ALA A 220 11.72 1.92 10.02
N THR A 221 12.73 2.72 10.34
CA THR A 221 14.10 2.25 10.61
C THR A 221 14.18 1.33 11.83
N ALA A 222 13.33 1.52 12.85
CA ALA A 222 13.28 0.63 14.01
C ALA A 222 12.87 -0.81 13.65
N VAL A 223 12.13 -1.02 12.54
CA VAL A 223 11.82 -2.36 12.05
C VAL A 223 13.09 -3.09 11.61
N HIS A 224 14.03 -2.38 10.97
CA HIS A 224 15.32 -2.94 10.63
C HIS A 224 16.14 -3.26 11.89
N GLU A 225 16.32 -2.28 12.77
CA GLU A 225 17.17 -2.38 13.95
C GLU A 225 16.69 -3.48 14.94
N ASP A 226 15.39 -3.56 15.18
CA ASP A 226 14.81 -4.45 16.19
C ASP A 226 14.41 -5.82 15.64
N PHE A 227 14.26 -5.98 14.32
CA PHE A 227 13.68 -7.20 13.76
C PHE A 227 14.43 -7.78 12.56
N LEU A 228 14.87 -6.97 11.59
CA LEU A 228 15.33 -7.47 10.29
C LEU A 228 16.86 -7.49 10.12
N THR A 229 17.65 -6.96 11.06
CA THR A 229 19.12 -6.92 10.95
C THR A 229 19.76 -8.28 10.65
N GLU A 230 19.20 -9.36 11.21
CA GLU A 230 19.69 -10.73 10.99
C GLU A 230 18.94 -11.48 9.87
N HIS A 231 18.11 -10.77 9.08
CA HIS A 231 17.19 -11.35 8.11
C HIS A 231 17.10 -10.55 6.81
N GLU A 232 18.15 -9.79 6.49
CA GLU A 232 18.21 -8.93 5.29
C GLU A 232 18.10 -9.73 3.99
N GLU A 233 18.46 -11.02 4.01
CA GLU A 233 18.38 -11.90 2.85
C GLU A 233 16.96 -12.25 2.42
N LEU A 234 15.95 -12.02 3.28
CA LEU A 234 14.57 -12.37 2.98
C LEU A 234 13.95 -11.51 1.88
N ALA A 235 14.38 -10.23 1.78
CA ALA A 235 13.82 -9.29 0.83
C ALA A 235 14.78 -8.11 0.58
N GLU A 236 14.53 -7.36 -0.51
CA GLU A 236 15.17 -6.06 -0.73
C GLU A 236 14.42 -4.98 0.04
N PHE A 237 14.87 -4.70 1.26
CA PHE A 237 14.19 -3.76 2.15
C PHE A 237 14.61 -2.31 1.90
N THR A 238 13.63 -1.42 1.83
CA THR A 238 13.81 0.04 1.83
C THR A 238 13.04 0.63 3.01
N PHE A 239 13.68 1.53 3.77
CA PHE A 239 13.08 2.16 4.95
C PHE A 239 12.93 3.66 4.75
N ILE A 240 11.76 4.21 5.07
CA ILE A 240 11.46 5.64 5.00
C ILE A 240 10.78 6.09 6.31
N ASP A 241 11.55 6.69 7.23
CA ASP A 241 10.99 7.35 8.39
C ASP A 241 10.30 8.65 7.98
N VAL A 242 9.06 8.83 8.44
CA VAL A 242 8.20 9.94 8.06
C VAL A 242 7.85 10.79 9.29
N PRO A 243 8.31 12.04 9.37
CA PRO A 243 7.96 12.94 10.45
C PRO A 243 6.56 13.52 10.24
N VAL A 244 5.54 12.70 10.46
CA VAL A 244 4.13 13.02 10.18
C VAL A 244 3.70 14.36 10.81
N GLN A 245 4.14 14.61 12.05
CA GLN A 245 3.83 15.87 12.75
C GLN A 245 4.32 17.09 12.00
N ASN A 246 5.53 17.01 11.41
CA ASN A 246 6.10 18.13 10.65
C ASN A 246 5.38 18.36 9.31
N ILE A 247 4.94 17.29 8.66
CA ILE A 247 4.21 17.38 7.38
C ILE A 247 2.87 18.12 7.56
N PHE A 248 2.21 17.89 8.70
CA PHE A 248 0.91 18.50 8.95
C PHE A 248 0.98 19.85 9.67
N ASN A 249 2.19 20.33 10.03
CA ASN A 249 2.31 21.54 10.87
C ASN A 249 1.39 21.47 12.10
N ILE A 250 1.32 20.30 12.76
CA ILE A 250 0.42 20.08 13.87
C ILE A 250 0.96 20.92 15.04
N PRO A 251 0.33 22.05 15.42
CA PRO A 251 0.58 22.62 16.73
C PRO A 251 0.14 21.59 17.77
N GLU A 252 0.83 21.53 18.88
CA GLU A 252 0.44 20.68 20.00
C GLU A 252 -1.06 20.81 20.29
N GLY A 253 -1.85 19.83 19.85
CA GLY A 253 -3.29 19.90 19.96
C GLY A 253 -4.01 18.64 19.42
N PRO A 254 -5.26 18.40 19.83
CA PRO A 254 -5.91 17.08 19.79
C PRO A 254 -6.43 16.61 18.43
N TYR A 255 -6.06 17.20 17.30
CA TYR A 255 -6.85 17.10 16.08
C TYR A 255 -6.38 16.12 15.01
N LEU A 256 -5.11 15.75 14.98
CA LEU A 256 -4.60 14.72 14.09
C LEU A 256 -3.66 13.77 14.84
N HIS A 257 -4.04 12.53 14.93
CA HIS A 257 -3.18 11.51 15.50
C HIS A 257 -2.04 11.24 14.51
N SER A 258 -0.79 11.17 14.97
CA SER A 258 0.38 10.92 14.11
C SER A 258 0.37 9.55 13.44
N HIS A 259 -0.39 8.59 13.99
CA HIS A 259 -0.67 7.30 13.36
C HIS A 259 -1.74 7.46 12.27
N THR A 260 -1.33 7.87 11.09
CA THR A 260 -2.18 8.15 9.92
C THR A 260 -1.42 7.98 8.61
N ASP A 261 -2.11 7.52 7.58
CA ASP A 261 -1.62 7.43 6.20
C ASP A 261 -1.89 8.70 5.36
N LEU A 262 -2.62 9.67 5.92
CA LEU A 262 -3.03 10.89 5.22
C LEU A 262 -1.86 11.79 4.80
N TRP A 263 -0.66 11.61 5.35
CA TRP A 263 0.52 12.33 4.90
C TRP A 263 0.87 11.98 3.43
N MET A 264 0.48 10.79 2.93
CA MET A 264 0.63 10.43 1.52
C MET A 264 -0.20 11.31 0.58
N HIS A 265 -1.18 12.04 1.11
CA HIS A 265 -1.98 13.01 0.36
C HIS A 265 -1.35 14.40 0.33
N ARG A 266 -0.45 14.69 1.28
CA ARG A 266 0.24 15.98 1.37
C ARG A 266 1.47 16.01 0.48
N SER A 267 1.71 17.19 -0.12
CA SER A 267 2.95 17.44 -0.85
C SER A 267 4.13 17.37 0.12
N SER A 268 5.05 16.43 -0.10
CA SER A 268 6.25 16.25 0.71
C SER A 268 7.30 15.43 -0.01
N MET A 269 8.56 15.63 0.34
CA MET A 269 9.67 14.80 -0.16
C MET A 269 9.49 13.31 0.19
N TYR A 270 8.80 12.98 1.29
CA TYR A 270 8.56 11.62 1.73
C TYR A 270 7.56 10.91 0.81
N ARG A 271 6.45 11.58 0.47
CA ARG A 271 5.52 11.09 -0.56
C ARG A 271 6.23 10.87 -1.89
N ASP A 272 7.05 11.82 -2.31
CA ASP A 272 7.75 11.74 -3.60
C ASP A 272 8.76 10.58 -3.61
N ARG A 273 9.45 10.31 -2.47
CA ARG A 273 10.33 9.13 -2.32
C ARG A 273 9.56 7.81 -2.44
N VAL A 274 8.39 7.68 -1.77
CA VAL A 274 7.54 6.48 -1.89
C VAL A 274 7.10 6.27 -3.33
N ARG A 275 6.61 7.30 -4.00
CA ARG A 275 6.18 7.22 -5.41
C ARG A 275 7.33 6.89 -6.36
N LYS A 276 8.49 7.48 -6.14
CA LYS A 276 9.69 7.16 -6.91
C LYS A 276 10.04 5.68 -6.78
N TRP A 277 10.10 5.16 -5.55
CA TRP A 277 10.35 3.74 -5.30
C TRP A 277 9.35 2.84 -6.03
N VAL A 278 8.06 3.14 -5.94
CA VAL A 278 7.01 2.38 -6.64
C VAL A 278 7.22 2.40 -8.16
N GLN A 279 7.58 3.56 -8.73
CA GLN A 279 7.86 3.69 -10.16
C GLN A 279 9.11 2.91 -10.59
N GLU A 280 10.13 2.83 -9.75
CA GLU A 280 11.33 2.04 -10.00
C GLU A 280 10.97 0.55 -10.00
N VAL A 281 10.24 0.07 -9.01
CA VAL A 281 9.80 -1.33 -8.90
C VAL A 281 8.97 -1.80 -10.09
N ILE A 282 8.04 -0.98 -10.60
CA ILE A 282 7.20 -1.40 -11.75
C ILE A 282 7.95 -1.38 -13.07
N LYS A 283 9.00 -0.57 -13.20
CA LYS A 283 9.87 -0.51 -14.40
C LYS A 283 10.86 -1.65 -14.47
N ASP A 284 11.26 -2.16 -13.32
CA ASP A 284 12.15 -3.30 -13.24
C ASP A 284 11.36 -4.55 -13.64
N VAL A 285 11.58 -4.98 -14.90
CA VAL A 285 10.96 -6.20 -15.47
C VAL A 285 11.98 -7.33 -15.33
N PRO A 286 11.93 -8.14 -14.25
CA PRO A 286 12.60 -9.41 -14.31
C PRO A 286 11.94 -10.21 -15.44
N GLU A 287 12.70 -10.63 -16.45
CA GLU A 287 12.25 -11.68 -17.35
C GLU A 287 11.85 -12.89 -16.49
N ARG A 288 10.54 -13.10 -16.29
CA ARG A 288 10.07 -14.35 -15.69
C ARG A 288 10.53 -15.46 -16.63
N GLN A 289 11.50 -16.26 -16.19
CA GLN A 289 11.85 -17.48 -16.88
C GLN A 289 10.55 -18.29 -17.03
N THR A 290 10.06 -18.35 -18.25
CA THR A 290 8.95 -19.27 -18.60
C THR A 290 9.44 -20.68 -18.24
N PRO A 291 8.70 -21.47 -17.45
CA PRO A 291 9.07 -22.86 -17.25
C PRO A 291 9.19 -23.49 -18.62
N GLN A 292 10.33 -24.03 -18.95
CA GLN A 292 10.48 -24.84 -20.17
C GLN A 292 9.58 -26.08 -20.04
N PRO A 293 8.87 -26.48 -21.11
CA PRO A 293 7.94 -27.58 -21.12
C PRO A 293 8.57 -28.94 -20.79
#